data_6b56cf198feddd2178260552969a4787
#
_entry.id   6b56cf198feddd2178260552969a4787
#
_cell.length_a   1.000
_cell.length_b   1.000
_cell.length_c   1.000
_cell.angle_alpha   90.00
_cell.angle_beta   90.00
_cell.angle_gamma   90.00
#
_symmetry.space_group_name_H-M   'P 1'
#
loop_
_entity.id
_entity.type
_entity.pdbx_description
1 polymer ?
#
loop_
_entity_poly.entity_id
_entity_poly.type
_entity_poly.pdbx_seq_one_letter_code
_entity_poly.pdbx_strand_id
1 'polypeptide(L)'
;MAGNLVGSNIANILLVGGIMLFPISKLKIHDQDKSTFIFFLVFSIFFFFLIIFYIAIDIKFAIIFIFLLIIFFYYELKKPIDEDITLSETNDQSSLLIILKIVFSFLILFFSSRYFIEFAKSLTEIFGVAETTIGITIVAFGTSLPEVIATIISIIKKQSNLAIGNILGSNIANIFGITLIAVFLNNEINYFHLLTIIDKWLFLLTSLLFFVIVMLRLTGKILSITLILCYLTYFSYLYM
;
A
#
# COMPACT_ATOMS: atom_id res chain seq x y z
N MET A 1 6.64 -1.08 13.53
CA MET A 1 6.97 -0.45 12.23
C MET A 1 7.12 -1.46 11.12
N ALA A 2 8.07 -2.41 11.16
CA ALA A 2 8.20 -3.45 10.12
C ALA A 2 6.90 -4.21 9.87
N GLY A 3 6.18 -4.61 10.92
CA GLY A 3 4.87 -5.25 10.82
C GLY A 3 3.84 -4.41 10.07
N ASN A 4 3.73 -3.11 10.38
CA ASN A 4 2.81 -2.23 9.67
C ASN A 4 3.19 -2.10 8.18
N LEU A 5 4.48 -1.96 7.85
CA LEU A 5 4.94 -1.84 6.48
C LEU A 5 4.56 -3.08 5.65
N VAL A 6 4.91 -4.26 6.14
CA VAL A 6 4.62 -5.54 5.45
C VAL A 6 3.12 -5.80 5.44
N GLY A 7 2.45 -5.64 6.59
CA GLY A 7 1.01 -5.89 6.73
C GLY A 7 0.15 -4.98 5.85
N SER A 8 0.48 -3.68 5.75
CA SER A 8 -0.25 -2.75 4.87
C SER A 8 -0.09 -3.10 3.39
N ASN A 9 1.09 -3.55 2.96
CA ASN A 9 1.28 -4.01 1.58
C ASN A 9 0.44 -5.27 1.28
N ILE A 10 0.41 -6.23 2.22
CA ILE A 10 -0.42 -7.44 2.10
C ILE A 10 -1.91 -7.06 2.08
N ALA A 11 -2.36 -6.18 3.00
CA ALA A 11 -3.74 -5.71 3.08
C ALA A 11 -4.17 -4.97 1.81
N ASN A 12 -3.34 -4.07 1.28
CA ASN A 12 -3.63 -3.33 0.06
C ASN A 12 -3.82 -4.28 -1.14
N ILE A 13 -3.06 -5.35 -1.23
CA ILE A 13 -3.20 -6.29 -2.34
C ILE A 13 -4.38 -7.24 -2.12
N LEU A 14 -4.45 -7.90 -0.98
CA LEU A 14 -5.45 -8.95 -0.75
C LEU A 14 -6.83 -8.36 -0.45
N LEU A 15 -6.93 -7.38 0.44
CA LEU A 15 -8.20 -6.80 0.85
C LEU A 15 -8.65 -5.72 -0.14
N VAL A 16 -7.83 -4.67 -0.34
CA VAL A 16 -8.23 -3.54 -1.22
C VAL A 16 -8.31 -3.99 -2.67
N GLY A 17 -7.33 -4.80 -3.14
CA GLY A 17 -7.36 -5.42 -4.46
C GLY A 17 -8.54 -6.35 -4.65
N GLY A 18 -8.89 -7.14 -3.63
CA GLY A 18 -10.09 -7.97 -3.63
C GLY A 18 -11.36 -7.13 -3.77
N ILE A 19 -11.51 -6.07 -2.98
CA ILE A 19 -12.65 -5.14 -3.08
C ILE A 19 -12.71 -4.50 -4.47
N MET A 20 -11.57 -4.09 -5.02
CA MET A 20 -11.47 -3.51 -6.35
C MET A 20 -12.00 -4.44 -7.44
N LEU A 21 -11.59 -5.70 -7.40
CA LEU A 21 -11.91 -6.68 -8.46
C LEU A 21 -13.37 -7.17 -8.42
N PHE A 22 -14.08 -7.00 -7.30
CA PHE A 22 -15.43 -7.53 -7.11
C PHE A 22 -16.44 -7.03 -8.16
N PRO A 23 -16.58 -5.70 -8.40
CA PRO A 23 -17.52 -5.18 -9.39
C PRO A 23 -16.92 -5.05 -10.80
N ILE A 24 -15.60 -5.22 -10.96
CA ILE A 24 -14.93 -5.00 -12.24
C ILE A 24 -15.03 -6.24 -13.10
N SER A 25 -15.66 -6.13 -14.27
CA SER A 25 -15.74 -7.21 -15.26
C SER A 25 -14.53 -7.24 -16.21
N LYS A 26 -13.83 -6.11 -16.38
CA LYS A 26 -12.66 -6.01 -17.26
C LYS A 26 -11.72 -4.92 -16.77
N LEU A 27 -10.47 -5.28 -16.50
CA LEU A 27 -9.41 -4.31 -16.20
C LEU A 27 -8.98 -3.59 -17.50
N LYS A 28 -9.08 -2.28 -17.47
CA LYS A 28 -8.49 -1.43 -18.51
C LYS A 28 -7.09 -1.04 -18.04
N ILE A 29 -6.08 -1.52 -18.70
CA ILE A 29 -4.68 -1.22 -18.41
C ILE A 29 -4.04 -0.77 -19.71
N HIS A 30 -3.48 0.42 -19.71
CA HIS A 30 -2.73 0.94 -20.85
C HIS A 30 -1.33 0.35 -20.86
N ASP A 31 -0.75 0.19 -22.06
CA ASP A 31 0.60 -0.38 -22.19
C ASP A 31 1.67 0.47 -21.50
N GLN A 32 1.45 1.78 -21.42
CA GLN A 32 2.30 2.71 -20.67
C GLN A 32 2.34 2.44 -19.15
N ASP A 33 1.31 1.80 -18.58
CA ASP A 33 1.25 1.49 -17.16
C ASP A 33 2.04 0.24 -16.79
N LYS A 34 2.37 -0.61 -17.76
CA LYS A 34 3.14 -1.84 -17.54
C LYS A 34 4.48 -1.57 -16.85
N SER A 35 5.14 -0.46 -17.20
CA SER A 35 6.40 -0.07 -16.56
C SER A 35 6.24 0.15 -15.05
N THR A 36 5.16 0.80 -14.59
CA THR A 36 4.87 1.01 -13.17
C THR A 36 4.76 -0.30 -12.41
N PHE A 37 4.08 -1.29 -13.02
CA PHE A 37 3.94 -2.63 -12.41
C PHE A 37 5.26 -3.38 -12.34
N ILE A 38 6.10 -3.25 -13.38
CA ILE A 38 7.45 -3.84 -13.39
C ILE A 38 8.30 -3.20 -12.30
N PHE A 39 8.29 -1.87 -12.18
CA PHE A 39 8.99 -1.17 -11.11
C PHE A 39 8.52 -1.62 -9.73
N PHE A 40 7.21 -1.68 -9.51
CA PHE A 40 6.64 -2.16 -8.26
C PHE A 40 7.14 -3.57 -7.92
N LEU A 41 7.12 -4.49 -8.90
CA LEU A 41 7.56 -5.86 -8.68
C LEU A 41 9.06 -5.93 -8.38
N VAL A 42 9.90 -5.23 -9.15
CA VAL A 42 11.34 -5.19 -8.93
C VAL A 42 11.65 -4.66 -7.52
N PHE A 43 10.97 -3.60 -7.10
CA PHE A 43 11.15 -3.04 -5.77
C PHE A 43 10.66 -3.97 -4.67
N SER A 44 9.55 -4.66 -4.87
CA SER A 44 9.05 -5.66 -3.91
C SER A 44 10.02 -6.82 -3.76
N ILE A 45 10.60 -7.31 -4.86
CA ILE A 45 11.62 -8.37 -4.84
C ILE A 45 12.88 -7.87 -4.12
N PHE A 46 13.36 -6.68 -4.47
CA PHE A 46 14.54 -6.10 -3.83
C PHE A 46 14.33 -5.93 -2.32
N PHE A 47 13.18 -5.39 -1.92
CA PHE A 47 12.85 -5.21 -0.52
C PHE A 47 12.69 -6.54 0.21
N PHE A 48 12.11 -7.56 -0.44
CA PHE A 48 12.05 -8.92 0.09
C PHE A 48 13.45 -9.48 0.41
N PHE A 49 14.44 -9.28 -0.48
CA PHE A 49 15.81 -9.71 -0.20
C PHE A 49 16.40 -9.01 1.02
N LEU A 50 16.16 -7.70 1.19
CA LEU A 50 16.60 -6.99 2.38
C LEU A 50 15.99 -7.57 3.66
N ILE A 51 14.70 -7.91 3.62
CA ILE A 51 13.97 -8.47 4.76
C ILE A 51 14.42 -9.90 5.08
N ILE A 52 14.58 -10.77 4.06
CA ILE A 52 14.88 -12.19 4.27
C ILE A 52 16.30 -12.41 4.79
N PHE A 53 17.24 -11.59 4.33
CA PHE A 53 18.63 -11.63 4.78
C PHE A 53 18.92 -10.76 6.00
N TYR A 54 17.88 -10.15 6.59
CA TYR A 54 18.00 -9.26 7.75
C TYR A 54 18.98 -8.11 7.55
N ILE A 55 19.07 -7.62 6.33
CA ILE A 55 19.98 -6.51 5.99
C ILE A 55 19.46 -5.25 6.66
N ALA A 56 20.26 -4.66 7.53
CA ALA A 56 19.94 -3.36 8.12
C ALA A 56 19.89 -2.29 7.03
N ILE A 57 18.80 -1.53 7.00
CA ILE A 57 18.64 -0.43 6.05
C ILE A 57 19.14 0.83 6.74
N ASP A 58 20.33 1.26 6.35
CA ASP A 58 21.00 2.47 6.84
C ASP A 58 20.82 3.66 5.87
N ILE A 59 21.51 4.76 6.16
CA ILE A 59 21.46 5.98 5.34
C ILE A 59 21.94 5.74 3.89
N LYS A 60 22.81 4.75 3.64
CA LYS A 60 23.28 4.43 2.29
C LYS A 60 22.15 3.84 1.46
N PHE A 61 21.39 2.91 2.04
CA PHE A 61 20.18 2.37 1.41
C PHE A 61 19.10 3.45 1.23
N ALA A 62 18.95 4.37 2.20
CA ALA A 62 18.03 5.49 2.07
C ALA A 62 18.37 6.37 0.86
N ILE A 63 19.64 6.67 0.62
CA ILE A 63 20.07 7.43 -0.56
C ILE A 63 19.73 6.67 -1.85
N ILE A 64 20.00 5.36 -1.89
CA ILE A 64 19.63 4.52 -3.04
C ILE A 64 18.12 4.56 -3.27
N PHE A 65 17.31 4.45 -2.21
CA PHE A 65 15.85 4.51 -2.29
C PHE A 65 15.34 5.86 -2.80
N ILE A 66 15.90 6.97 -2.34
CA ILE A 66 15.57 8.30 -2.86
C ILE A 66 15.88 8.38 -4.35
N PHE A 67 17.04 7.91 -4.76
CA PHE A 67 17.44 7.91 -6.17
C PHE A 67 16.48 7.09 -7.04
N LEU A 68 16.11 5.89 -6.57
CA LEU A 68 15.15 5.03 -7.26
C LEU A 68 13.75 5.67 -7.33
N LEU A 69 13.30 6.36 -6.26
CA LEU A 69 12.04 7.11 -6.28
C LEU A 69 12.07 8.27 -7.26
N ILE A 70 13.18 9.01 -7.33
CA ILE A 70 13.32 10.10 -8.30
C ILE A 70 13.23 9.57 -9.72
N ILE A 71 13.90 8.46 -10.02
CA ILE A 71 13.81 7.79 -11.31
C ILE A 71 12.37 7.37 -11.60
N PHE A 72 11.71 6.72 -10.64
CA PHE A 72 10.33 6.28 -10.76
C PHE A 72 9.40 7.46 -11.10
N PHE A 73 9.42 8.52 -10.30
CA PHE A 73 8.59 9.71 -10.53
C PHE A 73 8.93 10.41 -11.86
N TYR A 74 10.20 10.45 -12.24
CA TYR A 74 10.60 11.03 -13.52
C TYR A 74 9.96 10.28 -14.70
N TYR A 75 9.94 8.95 -14.66
CA TYR A 75 9.27 8.16 -15.70
C TYR A 75 7.75 8.28 -15.62
N GLU A 76 7.19 8.29 -14.41
CA GLU A 76 5.74 8.40 -14.22
C GLU A 76 5.18 9.73 -14.72
N LEU A 77 5.87 10.85 -14.43
CA LEU A 77 5.48 12.19 -14.87
C LEU A 77 5.61 12.41 -16.40
N LYS A 78 6.39 11.57 -17.08
CA LYS A 78 6.50 11.62 -18.56
C LYS A 78 5.40 10.85 -19.29
N LYS A 79 4.59 10.09 -18.59
CA LYS A 79 3.48 9.38 -19.22
C LYS A 79 2.44 10.39 -19.72
N PRO A 80 1.88 10.14 -20.92
CA PRO A 80 0.78 10.96 -21.40
C PRO A 80 -0.40 10.85 -20.44
N ILE A 81 -1.05 11.98 -20.18
CA ILE A 81 -2.26 12.04 -19.37
C ILE A 81 -3.38 11.39 -20.19
N ASP A 82 -4.08 10.44 -19.59
CA ASP A 82 -5.25 9.81 -20.22
C ASP A 82 -6.33 10.87 -20.50
N GLU A 83 -6.67 11.06 -21.75
CA GLU A 83 -7.75 11.97 -22.17
C GLU A 83 -9.14 11.47 -21.70
N ASP A 84 -9.25 10.20 -21.31
CA ASP A 84 -10.46 9.61 -20.69
C ASP A 84 -10.76 10.13 -19.27
N ILE A 85 -9.86 10.91 -18.68
CA ILE A 85 -10.19 11.75 -17.53
C ILE A 85 -11.00 12.92 -18.09
N THR A 86 -12.25 12.67 -18.46
CA THR A 86 -13.22 13.73 -18.63
C THR A 86 -13.15 14.53 -17.33
N LEU A 87 -12.59 15.73 -17.44
CA LEU A 87 -12.61 16.71 -16.37
C LEU A 87 -14.09 16.80 -15.98
N SER A 88 -14.45 16.04 -14.92
CA SER A 88 -15.75 16.23 -14.28
C SER A 88 -15.82 17.72 -14.05
N GLU A 89 -16.89 18.33 -14.56
CA GLU A 89 -17.20 19.75 -14.54
C GLU A 89 -16.41 20.44 -13.44
N THR A 90 -15.52 21.34 -13.85
CA THR A 90 -14.73 22.13 -12.92
C THR A 90 -15.74 22.86 -12.05
N ASN A 91 -16.06 22.26 -10.89
CA ASN A 91 -16.77 23.00 -9.86
C ASN A 91 -15.93 24.25 -9.66
N ASP A 92 -16.51 25.43 -9.85
CA ASP A 92 -15.92 26.77 -9.68
C ASP A 92 -15.52 27.01 -8.20
N GLN A 93 -14.88 26.01 -7.58
CA GLN A 93 -14.36 26.14 -6.24
C GLN A 93 -13.05 26.93 -6.29
N SER A 94 -12.97 28.00 -5.54
CA SER A 94 -11.73 28.78 -5.46
C SER A 94 -10.57 27.86 -5.05
N SER A 95 -9.41 28.04 -5.68
CA SER A 95 -8.18 27.28 -5.38
C SER A 95 -7.83 27.32 -3.89
N LEU A 96 -8.14 28.43 -3.22
CA LEU A 96 -7.95 28.58 -1.77
C LEU A 96 -8.81 27.58 -0.99
N LEU A 97 -10.05 27.35 -1.38
CA LEU A 97 -10.97 26.42 -0.70
C LEU A 97 -10.51 24.98 -0.86
N ILE A 98 -9.93 24.62 -2.01
CA ILE A 98 -9.35 23.32 -2.27
C ILE A 98 -8.12 23.13 -1.37
N ILE A 99 -7.21 24.10 -1.29
CA ILE A 99 -6.02 24.04 -0.43
C ILE A 99 -6.44 23.90 1.04
N LEU A 100 -7.42 24.68 1.51
CA LEU A 100 -7.91 24.58 2.88
C LEU A 100 -8.49 23.19 3.18
N LYS A 101 -9.26 22.61 2.27
CA LYS A 101 -9.79 21.23 2.42
C LYS A 101 -8.65 20.21 2.51
N ILE A 102 -7.62 20.33 1.67
CA ILE A 102 -6.45 19.45 1.71
C ILE A 102 -5.74 19.56 3.06
N VAL A 103 -5.41 20.77 3.49
CA VAL A 103 -4.71 21.01 4.77
C VAL A 103 -5.53 20.48 5.95
N PHE A 104 -6.84 20.76 5.98
CA PHE A 104 -7.71 20.30 7.04
C PHE A 104 -7.83 18.76 7.08
N SER A 105 -7.91 18.12 5.90
CA SER A 105 -7.91 16.66 5.79
C SER A 105 -6.60 16.05 6.31
N PHE A 106 -5.45 16.67 6.01
CA PHE A 106 -4.15 16.24 6.55
C PHE A 106 -4.09 16.37 8.07
N LEU A 107 -4.61 17.46 8.64
CA LEU A 107 -4.64 17.64 10.10
C LEU A 107 -5.51 16.58 10.77
N ILE A 108 -6.72 16.32 10.24
CA ILE A 108 -7.59 15.26 10.75
C ILE A 108 -6.87 13.91 10.69
N LEU A 109 -6.26 13.58 9.55
CA LEU A 109 -5.53 12.34 9.37
C LEU A 109 -4.39 12.20 10.38
N PHE A 110 -3.61 13.26 10.58
CA PHE A 110 -2.49 13.29 11.52
C PHE A 110 -2.94 13.04 12.97
N PHE A 111 -3.96 13.74 13.44
CA PHE A 111 -4.46 13.54 14.80
C PHE A 111 -5.15 12.18 14.97
N SER A 112 -5.95 11.75 13.99
CA SER A 112 -6.61 10.45 14.04
C SER A 112 -5.62 9.30 14.06
N SER A 113 -4.54 9.37 13.27
CA SER A 113 -3.50 8.34 13.25
C SER A 113 -2.77 8.21 14.59
N ARG A 114 -2.52 9.33 15.26
CA ARG A 114 -1.90 9.33 16.59
C ARG A 114 -2.75 8.59 17.62
N TYR A 115 -4.03 8.95 17.72
CA TYR A 115 -4.95 8.27 18.62
C TYR A 115 -5.12 6.79 18.26
N PHE A 116 -5.17 6.48 16.96
CA PHE A 116 -5.27 5.10 16.49
C PHE A 116 -4.06 4.26 16.95
N ILE A 117 -2.85 4.79 16.85
CA ILE A 117 -1.63 4.11 17.30
C ILE A 117 -1.62 3.92 18.84
N GLU A 118 -2.04 4.93 19.59
CA GLU A 118 -2.16 4.82 21.04
C GLU A 118 -3.16 3.73 21.46
N PHE A 119 -4.33 3.68 20.79
CA PHE A 119 -5.31 2.62 21.00
C PHE A 119 -4.78 1.24 20.63
N ALA A 120 -4.09 1.14 19.48
CA ALA A 120 -3.48 -0.12 19.04
C ALA A 120 -2.46 -0.65 20.06
N LYS A 121 -1.66 0.23 20.68
CA LYS A 121 -0.74 -0.15 21.76
C LYS A 121 -1.47 -0.65 23.00
N SER A 122 -2.54 0.02 23.40
CA SER A 122 -3.34 -0.44 24.55
C SER A 122 -3.92 -1.84 24.33
N LEU A 123 -4.25 -2.19 23.09
CA LEU A 123 -4.72 -3.55 22.75
C LEU A 123 -3.64 -4.62 22.93
N THR A 124 -2.35 -4.30 22.75
CA THR A 124 -1.26 -5.26 23.04
C THR A 124 -1.26 -5.70 24.50
N GLU A 125 -1.47 -4.75 25.40
CA GLU A 125 -1.51 -5.01 26.83
C GLU A 125 -2.75 -5.81 27.22
N ILE A 126 -3.93 -5.48 26.67
CA ILE A 126 -5.20 -6.14 26.98
C ILE A 126 -5.22 -7.59 26.48
N PHE A 127 -4.76 -7.82 25.25
CA PHE A 127 -4.81 -9.15 24.62
C PHE A 127 -3.55 -9.98 24.84
N GLY A 128 -2.50 -9.41 25.41
CA GLY A 128 -1.23 -10.12 25.65
C GLY A 128 -0.52 -10.58 24.36
N VAL A 129 -0.79 -9.90 23.24
CA VAL A 129 -0.19 -10.22 21.93
C VAL A 129 1.00 -9.33 21.62
N ALA A 130 1.94 -9.83 20.82
CA ALA A 130 3.11 -9.07 20.44
C ALA A 130 2.76 -7.78 19.67
N GLU A 131 3.52 -6.70 19.91
CA GLU A 131 3.34 -5.43 19.16
C GLU A 131 3.44 -5.63 17.64
N THR A 132 4.26 -6.59 17.19
CA THR A 132 4.40 -6.94 15.78
C THR A 132 3.09 -7.47 15.21
N THR A 133 2.40 -8.35 15.94
CA THR A 133 1.10 -8.91 15.54
C THR A 133 0.05 -7.81 15.39
N ILE A 134 -0.05 -6.91 16.38
CA ILE A 134 -0.96 -5.75 16.28
C ILE A 134 -0.56 -4.83 15.11
N GLY A 135 0.74 -4.64 14.88
CA GLY A 135 1.25 -3.85 13.75
C GLY A 135 0.88 -4.44 12.39
N ILE A 136 0.99 -5.76 12.23
CA ILE A 136 0.65 -6.45 10.97
C ILE A 136 -0.86 -6.50 10.74
N THR A 137 -1.65 -6.50 11.80
CA THR A 137 -3.11 -6.66 11.74
C THR A 137 -3.85 -5.35 11.88
N ILE A 138 -4.12 -4.90 13.11
CA ILE A 138 -4.99 -3.77 13.40
C ILE A 138 -4.43 -2.47 12.83
N VAL A 139 -3.12 -2.23 13.03
CA VAL A 139 -2.50 -0.99 12.52
C VAL A 139 -2.43 -1.02 10.99
N ALA A 140 -2.02 -2.15 10.41
CA ALA A 140 -1.96 -2.30 8.96
C ALA A 140 -3.36 -2.16 8.31
N PHE A 141 -4.38 -2.80 8.88
CA PHE A 141 -5.77 -2.64 8.43
C PHE A 141 -6.23 -1.18 8.53
N GLY A 142 -6.00 -0.54 9.68
CA GLY A 142 -6.42 0.84 9.92
C GLY A 142 -5.74 1.84 8.99
N THR A 143 -4.44 1.64 8.72
CA THR A 143 -3.70 2.48 7.78
C THR A 143 -4.09 2.23 6.31
N SER A 144 -4.70 1.09 6.00
CA SER A 144 -5.23 0.79 4.65
C SER A 144 -6.70 1.21 4.46
N LEU A 145 -7.38 1.73 5.49
CA LEU A 145 -8.77 2.22 5.35
C LEU A 145 -8.92 3.38 4.35
N PRO A 146 -8.02 4.38 4.32
CA PRO A 146 -8.06 5.42 3.30
C PRO A 146 -7.99 4.84 1.88
N GLU A 147 -7.17 3.83 1.65
CA GLU A 147 -7.01 3.14 0.38
C GLU A 147 -8.29 2.38 -0.02
N VAL A 148 -8.94 1.73 0.95
CA VAL A 148 -10.25 1.09 0.73
C VAL A 148 -11.27 2.12 0.25
N ILE A 149 -11.39 3.25 0.95
CA ILE A 149 -12.34 4.31 0.62
C ILE A 149 -12.04 4.91 -0.76
N ALA A 150 -10.77 5.26 -1.02
CA ALA A 150 -10.33 5.81 -2.31
C ALA A 150 -10.61 4.84 -3.46
N THR A 151 -10.37 3.54 -3.24
CA THR A 151 -10.65 2.49 -4.21
C THR A 151 -12.14 2.34 -4.48
N ILE A 152 -12.99 2.32 -3.45
CA ILE A 152 -14.45 2.24 -3.58
C ILE A 152 -14.98 3.45 -4.38
N ILE A 153 -14.52 4.67 -4.04
CA ILE A 153 -14.93 5.89 -4.75
C ILE A 153 -14.50 5.82 -6.22
N SER A 154 -13.28 5.36 -6.51
CA SER A 154 -12.78 5.21 -7.88
C SER A 154 -13.62 4.22 -8.68
N ILE A 155 -14.04 3.12 -8.07
CA ILE A 155 -14.92 2.12 -8.70
C ILE A 155 -16.30 2.72 -8.99
N ILE A 156 -16.91 3.41 -8.01
CA ILE A 156 -18.22 4.07 -8.19
C ILE A 156 -18.16 5.07 -9.35
N LYS A 157 -17.04 5.78 -9.48
CA LYS A 157 -16.79 6.72 -10.60
C LYS A 157 -16.37 6.02 -11.90
N LYS A 158 -16.33 4.68 -11.94
CA LYS A 158 -15.88 3.87 -13.09
C LYS A 158 -14.43 4.17 -13.54
N GLN A 159 -13.59 4.61 -12.62
CA GLN A 159 -12.19 4.96 -12.83
C GLN A 159 -11.28 3.82 -12.33
N SER A 160 -11.31 2.66 -12.97
CA SER A 160 -10.53 1.48 -12.54
C SER A 160 -9.02 1.73 -12.51
N ASN A 161 -8.50 2.57 -13.41
CA ASN A 161 -7.07 2.93 -13.44
C ASN A 161 -6.67 3.68 -12.16
N LEU A 162 -7.55 4.56 -11.65
CA LEU A 162 -7.30 5.27 -10.40
C LEU A 162 -7.29 4.33 -9.20
N ALA A 163 -8.18 3.31 -9.17
CA ALA A 163 -8.20 2.29 -8.13
C ALA A 163 -6.89 1.47 -8.12
N ILE A 164 -6.42 1.05 -9.29
CA ILE A 164 -5.16 0.33 -9.45
C ILE A 164 -3.99 1.21 -9.01
N GLY A 165 -3.95 2.45 -9.50
CA GLY A 165 -2.91 3.43 -9.16
C GLY A 165 -2.84 3.71 -7.65
N ASN A 166 -4.00 3.75 -6.97
CA ASN A 166 -4.06 3.89 -5.52
C ASN A 166 -3.37 2.73 -4.79
N ILE A 167 -3.65 1.48 -5.18
CA ILE A 167 -3.02 0.29 -4.59
C ILE A 167 -1.51 0.29 -4.83
N LEU A 168 -1.07 0.54 -6.07
CA LEU A 168 0.35 0.59 -6.42
C LEU A 168 1.08 1.71 -5.69
N GLY A 169 0.52 2.91 -5.74
CA GLY A 169 1.10 4.10 -5.13
C GLY A 169 1.28 3.92 -3.62
N SER A 170 0.27 3.40 -2.93
CA SER A 170 0.34 3.13 -1.48
C SER A 170 1.40 2.07 -1.16
N ASN A 171 1.49 1.00 -1.94
CA ASN A 171 2.50 -0.04 -1.72
C ASN A 171 3.92 0.47 -1.95
N ILE A 172 4.14 1.27 -2.99
CA ILE A 172 5.42 1.94 -3.24
C ILE A 172 5.73 2.93 -2.11
N ALA A 173 4.75 3.74 -1.71
CA ALA A 173 4.91 4.69 -0.61
C ALA A 173 5.22 3.99 0.72
N ASN A 174 4.63 2.83 0.99
CA ASN A 174 4.97 2.02 2.16
C ASN A 174 6.41 1.52 2.11
N ILE A 175 6.84 0.93 0.99
CA ILE A 175 8.21 0.38 0.86
C ILE A 175 9.25 1.50 1.01
N PHE A 176 9.09 2.60 0.30
CA PHE A 176 10.09 3.67 0.27
C PHE A 176 9.85 4.73 1.32
N GLY A 177 8.64 5.27 1.42
CA GLY A 177 8.32 6.40 2.28
C GLY A 177 8.48 6.07 3.75
N ILE A 178 7.87 4.97 4.21
CA ILE A 178 7.97 4.54 5.62
C ILE A 178 9.42 4.16 5.93
N THR A 179 10.09 3.46 5.01
CA THR A 179 11.51 3.07 5.19
C THR A 179 12.41 4.29 5.29
N LEU A 180 12.26 5.27 4.41
CA LEU A 180 13.04 6.52 4.46
C LEU A 180 12.81 7.28 5.75
N ILE A 181 11.56 7.52 6.14
CA ILE A 181 11.22 8.21 7.39
C ILE A 181 11.87 7.51 8.59
N ALA A 182 11.83 6.18 8.60
CA ALA A 182 12.38 5.40 9.68
C ALA A 182 13.91 5.49 9.78
N VAL A 183 14.60 5.45 8.65
CA VAL A 183 16.06 5.62 8.63
C VAL A 183 16.43 7.02 9.10
N PHE A 184 15.72 8.06 8.66
CA PHE A 184 15.99 9.42 9.11
C PHE A 184 15.74 9.65 10.61
N LEU A 185 14.75 8.94 11.19
CA LEU A 185 14.45 9.06 12.62
C LEU A 185 15.36 8.21 13.51
N ASN A 186 15.78 7.03 13.04
CA ASN A 186 16.48 6.04 13.86
C ASN A 186 17.89 5.71 13.35
N ASN A 187 18.39 6.38 12.30
CA ASN A 187 19.65 6.14 11.59
C ASN A 187 19.73 4.79 10.86
N GLU A 188 18.99 3.77 11.30
CA GLU A 188 18.88 2.47 10.64
C GLU A 188 17.55 1.77 10.97
N ILE A 189 17.17 0.83 10.12
CA ILE A 189 16.08 -0.11 10.38
C ILE A 189 16.65 -1.51 10.45
N ASN A 190 16.48 -2.16 11.58
CA ASN A 190 16.91 -3.54 11.80
C ASN A 190 15.84 -4.38 12.53
N TYR A 191 14.55 -4.09 12.29
CA TYR A 191 13.44 -4.78 12.98
C TYR A 191 12.84 -5.94 12.18
N PHE A 192 13.48 -6.33 11.07
CA PHE A 192 12.96 -7.40 10.19
C PHE A 192 13.05 -8.81 10.81
N HIS A 193 13.87 -8.98 11.87
CA HIS A 193 13.91 -10.21 12.65
C HIS A 193 12.60 -10.48 13.44
N LEU A 194 11.79 -9.43 13.68
CA LEU A 194 10.50 -9.55 14.34
C LEU A 194 9.40 -10.11 13.42
N LEU A 195 9.62 -10.10 12.10
CA LEU A 195 8.70 -10.67 11.13
C LEU A 195 8.89 -12.18 11.05
N THR A 196 7.78 -12.92 11.02
CA THR A 196 7.84 -14.35 10.77
C THR A 196 8.27 -14.65 9.35
N ILE A 197 8.72 -15.87 9.09
CA ILE A 197 9.06 -16.30 7.74
C ILE A 197 7.82 -16.25 6.82
N ILE A 198 6.63 -16.49 7.37
CA ILE A 198 5.36 -16.44 6.65
C ILE A 198 5.05 -15.01 6.20
N ASP A 199 5.24 -14.00 7.06
CA ASP A 199 5.01 -12.59 6.72
C ASP A 199 5.87 -12.16 5.53
N LYS A 200 7.14 -12.57 5.54
CA LYS A 200 8.11 -12.26 4.49
C LYS A 200 7.71 -12.88 3.15
N TRP A 201 7.38 -14.17 3.16
CA TRP A 201 6.95 -14.85 1.93
C TRP A 201 5.59 -14.35 1.44
N LEU A 202 4.65 -14.06 2.33
CA LEU A 202 3.36 -13.49 1.93
C LEU A 202 3.52 -12.13 1.27
N PHE A 203 4.40 -11.26 1.80
CA PHE A 203 4.70 -9.99 1.15
C PHE A 203 5.15 -10.17 -0.30
N LEU A 204 6.08 -11.09 -0.56
CA LEU A 204 6.55 -11.35 -1.92
C LEU A 204 5.46 -12.00 -2.78
N LEU A 205 4.80 -13.04 -2.28
CA LEU A 205 3.78 -13.79 -3.03
C LEU A 205 2.58 -12.91 -3.39
N THR A 206 2.13 -12.03 -2.50
CA THR A 206 1.03 -11.09 -2.80
C THR A 206 1.45 -10.07 -3.85
N SER A 207 2.68 -9.56 -3.80
CA SER A 207 3.22 -8.63 -4.81
C SER A 207 3.31 -9.29 -6.18
N LEU A 208 3.80 -10.53 -6.25
CA LEU A 208 3.83 -11.34 -7.47
C LEU A 208 2.41 -11.63 -7.99
N LEU A 209 1.51 -12.01 -7.10
CA LEU A 209 0.11 -12.29 -7.45
C LEU A 209 -0.57 -11.05 -8.03
N PHE A 210 -0.38 -9.88 -7.42
CA PHE A 210 -0.95 -8.65 -7.93
C PHE A 210 -0.41 -8.29 -9.32
N PHE A 211 0.90 -8.44 -9.52
CA PHE A 211 1.53 -8.27 -10.83
C PHE A 211 0.89 -9.20 -11.89
N VAL A 212 0.72 -10.49 -11.58
CA VAL A 212 0.10 -11.46 -12.48
C VAL A 212 -1.36 -11.11 -12.77
N ILE A 213 -2.15 -10.75 -11.75
CA ILE A 213 -3.55 -10.33 -11.90
C ILE A 213 -3.66 -9.17 -12.90
N VAL A 214 -2.80 -8.17 -12.74
CA VAL A 214 -2.83 -6.98 -13.58
C VAL A 214 -2.32 -7.28 -14.99
N MET A 215 -1.20 -7.98 -15.14
CA MET A 215 -0.63 -8.30 -16.46
C MET A 215 -1.56 -9.18 -17.30
N LEU A 216 -2.19 -10.16 -16.68
CA LEU A 216 -3.14 -11.05 -17.33
C LEU A 216 -4.57 -10.49 -17.36
N ARG A 217 -4.78 -9.29 -16.79
CA ARG A 217 -6.08 -8.61 -16.72
C ARG A 217 -7.17 -9.48 -16.08
N LEU A 218 -6.78 -10.26 -15.06
CA LEU A 218 -7.69 -11.16 -14.38
C LEU A 218 -8.71 -10.36 -13.55
N THR A 219 -9.97 -10.74 -13.69
CA THR A 219 -11.09 -10.15 -12.96
C THR A 219 -12.11 -11.20 -12.58
N GLY A 220 -13.01 -10.87 -11.70
CA GLY A 220 -14.15 -11.71 -11.39
C GLY A 220 -14.40 -11.88 -9.89
N LYS A 221 -15.66 -12.14 -9.57
CA LYS A 221 -16.11 -12.27 -8.17
C LYS A 221 -15.41 -13.38 -7.40
N ILE A 222 -15.10 -14.51 -8.07
CA ILE A 222 -14.43 -15.63 -7.43
C ILE A 222 -13.02 -15.22 -7.01
N LEU A 223 -12.24 -14.60 -7.91
CA LEU A 223 -10.90 -14.11 -7.62
C LEU A 223 -10.94 -13.08 -6.46
N SER A 224 -11.88 -12.14 -6.52
CA SER A 224 -12.09 -11.13 -5.49
C SER A 224 -12.33 -11.75 -4.11
N ILE A 225 -13.30 -12.68 -4.04
CA ILE A 225 -13.65 -13.38 -2.79
C ILE A 225 -12.45 -14.19 -2.27
N THR A 226 -11.72 -14.87 -3.17
CA THR A 226 -10.52 -15.63 -2.80
C THR A 226 -9.46 -14.72 -2.17
N LEU A 227 -9.18 -13.55 -2.75
CA LEU A 227 -8.21 -12.60 -2.18
C LEU A 227 -8.63 -12.14 -0.77
N ILE A 228 -9.90 -11.77 -0.60
CA ILE A 228 -10.43 -11.33 0.69
C ILE A 228 -10.36 -12.47 1.72
N LEU A 229 -10.73 -13.68 1.34
CA LEU A 229 -10.62 -14.85 2.22
C LEU A 229 -9.17 -15.16 2.60
N CYS A 230 -8.23 -15.06 1.66
CA CYS A 230 -6.80 -15.19 1.96
C CYS A 230 -6.33 -14.14 3.00
N TYR A 231 -6.80 -12.90 2.87
CA TYR A 231 -6.50 -11.86 3.87
C TYR A 231 -7.08 -12.21 5.25
N LEU A 232 -8.34 -12.62 5.31
CA LEU A 232 -9.00 -12.99 6.57
C LEU A 232 -8.35 -14.21 7.22
N THR A 233 -7.93 -15.20 6.43
CA THR A 233 -7.21 -16.38 6.92
C THR A 233 -5.84 -15.99 7.49
N TYR A 234 -5.11 -15.13 6.78
CA TYR A 234 -3.83 -14.61 7.28
C TYR A 234 -4.02 -13.81 8.58
N PHE A 235 -5.02 -12.95 8.61
CA PHE A 235 -5.37 -12.19 9.81
C PHE A 235 -5.66 -13.12 11.00
N SER A 236 -6.47 -14.16 10.80
CA SER A 236 -6.79 -15.14 11.86
C SER A 236 -5.56 -15.93 12.32
N TYR A 237 -4.68 -16.32 11.38
CA TYR A 237 -3.44 -17.04 11.69
C TYR A 237 -2.53 -16.26 12.65
N LEU A 238 -2.47 -14.92 12.53
CA LEU A 238 -1.60 -14.08 13.37
C LEU A 238 -2.05 -14.02 14.85
N TYR A 239 -3.28 -14.46 15.16
CA TYR A 239 -3.82 -14.51 16.53
C TYR A 239 -3.87 -15.93 17.11
N MET A 240 -3.43 -16.94 16.36
CA MET A 240 -3.26 -18.32 16.84
C MET A 240 -1.85 -18.55 17.39
#